data_60da72a9153958983d210eba1cb100ad
#
_entry.id   60da72a9153958983d210eba1cb100ad
#
_cell.length_a   1.000
_cell.length_b   1.000
_cell.length_c   1.000
_cell.angle_alpha   90.00
_cell.angle_beta   90.00
_cell.angle_gamma   90.00
#
_symmetry.space_group_name_H-M   'P 1'
#
loop_
_entity.id
_entity.type
_entity.pdbx_description
1 polymer ?
#
loop_
_entity_poly.entity_id
_entity_poly.type
_entity_poly.pdbx_seq_one_letter_code
_entity_poly.pdbx_strand_id
1 'polypeptide(L)'
;MELQGKVIAVLPERSGVSARGEWKAQSFVIETHEQYPKKLCFDVFGADRLAQFYIQSGEELLVSFDIDAHEYKGRWFNSIRAWNIQRVDPNAVAGA
;
A
#
# COMPACT_ATOMS: atom_id res chain seq x y z
N MET A 1 -10.87 4.84 2.95
CA MET A 1 -9.92 5.94 3.20
C MET A 1 -8.95 6.05 2.05
N GLU A 2 -8.47 7.24 1.81
CA GLU A 2 -7.54 7.49 0.73
C GLU A 2 -6.37 8.33 1.21
N LEU A 3 -5.19 8.06 0.68
CA LEU A 3 -4.01 8.85 0.97
C LEU A 3 -3.14 8.92 -0.28
N GLN A 4 -2.66 10.12 -0.60
CA GLN A 4 -1.76 10.33 -1.72
C GLN A 4 -0.33 10.52 -1.21
N GLY A 5 0.61 9.90 -1.88
CA GLY A 5 2.01 10.05 -1.55
C GLY A 5 2.93 9.45 -2.60
N LYS A 6 4.22 9.65 -2.38
CA LYS A 6 5.27 9.10 -3.23
C LYS A 6 5.75 7.78 -2.65
N VAL A 7 5.92 6.78 -3.50
CA VAL A 7 6.44 5.48 -3.08
C VAL A 7 7.93 5.64 -2.75
N ILE A 8 8.27 5.43 -1.49
CA ILE A 8 9.64 5.55 -1.01
C ILE A 8 10.28 4.19 -0.72
N ALA A 9 9.47 3.14 -0.61
CA ALA A 9 10.00 1.80 -0.38
C ALA A 9 9.07 0.77 -1.00
N VAL A 10 9.69 -0.24 -1.62
CA VAL A 10 9.01 -1.42 -2.14
C VAL A 10 9.62 -2.60 -1.41
N LEU A 11 8.82 -3.24 -0.56
CA LEU A 11 9.34 -4.33 0.28
C LEU A 11 9.30 -5.65 -0.49
N PRO A 12 10.05 -6.66 -0.05
CA PRO A 12 10.06 -7.95 -0.72
C PRO A 12 8.67 -8.59 -0.76
N GLU A 13 8.37 -9.22 -1.89
CA GLU A 13 7.11 -9.95 -2.05
C GLU A 13 7.09 -11.16 -1.12
N ARG A 14 5.94 -11.39 -0.52
CA ARG A 14 5.72 -12.57 0.33
C ARG A 14 4.75 -13.50 -0.36
N SER A 15 4.97 -14.78 -0.22
CA SER A 15 4.09 -15.78 -0.80
C SER A 15 4.01 -16.98 0.12
N GLY A 16 2.94 -17.75 -0.03
CA GLY A 16 2.74 -18.96 0.75
C GLY A 16 1.66 -19.81 0.15
N VAL A 17 1.41 -20.94 0.79
CA VAL A 17 0.36 -21.87 0.41
C VAL A 17 -0.58 -22.03 1.59
N SER A 18 -1.86 -21.84 1.35
CA SER A 18 -2.89 -22.04 2.36
C SER A 18 -3.87 -23.12 1.88
N ALA A 19 -4.86 -23.42 2.72
CA ALA A 19 -5.90 -24.38 2.35
C ALA A 19 -6.66 -23.96 1.09
N ARG A 20 -6.64 -22.68 0.73
CA ARG A 20 -7.29 -22.16 -0.46
C ARG A 20 -6.39 -22.09 -1.69
N GLY A 21 -5.11 -22.48 -1.54
CA GLY A 21 -4.12 -22.43 -2.61
C GLY A 21 -3.02 -21.43 -2.33
N GLU A 22 -2.30 -21.04 -3.37
CA GLU A 22 -1.19 -20.11 -3.24
C GLU A 22 -1.70 -18.67 -3.04
N TRP A 23 -0.97 -17.92 -2.22
CA TRP A 23 -1.24 -16.51 -2.03
C TRP A 23 0.03 -15.70 -2.17
N LYS A 24 -0.14 -14.45 -2.58
CA LYS A 24 0.95 -13.48 -2.67
C LYS A 24 0.53 -12.19 -2.03
N ALA A 25 1.48 -11.53 -1.37
CA ALA A 25 1.26 -10.23 -0.77
C ALA A 25 2.56 -9.44 -0.83
N GLN A 26 2.44 -8.13 -0.92
CA GLN A 26 3.59 -7.25 -0.91
C GLN A 26 3.24 -5.96 -0.20
N SER A 27 4.17 -5.45 0.56
CA SER A 27 4.00 -4.20 1.30
C SER A 27 4.75 -3.08 0.60
N PHE A 28 4.18 -1.90 0.66
CA PHE A 28 4.74 -0.69 0.07
C PHE A 28 4.63 0.45 1.06
N VAL A 29 5.53 1.41 0.95
CA VAL A 29 5.48 2.60 1.81
C VAL A 29 5.39 3.83 0.92
N ILE A 30 4.40 4.67 1.21
CA ILE A 30 4.29 5.99 0.58
C ILE A 30 4.52 7.08 1.62
N GLU A 31 5.00 8.23 1.15
CA GLU A 31 5.23 9.39 2.00
C GLU A 31 4.43 10.56 1.47
N THR A 32 3.69 11.22 2.36
CA THR A 32 2.84 12.36 1.98
C THR A 32 3.67 13.60 1.71
N HIS A 33 3.09 14.53 0.94
CA HIS A 33 3.73 15.82 0.62
C HIS A 33 3.19 16.90 1.56
N GLU A 34 3.58 16.82 2.80
CA GLU A 34 3.16 17.76 3.84
C GLU A 34 4.39 18.41 4.43
N GLN A 35 4.17 19.50 5.20
CA GLN A 35 5.26 20.14 5.93
C GLN A 35 5.94 19.15 6.87
N TYR A 36 5.14 18.28 7.48
CA TYR A 36 5.63 17.19 8.32
C TYR A 36 5.20 15.86 7.67
N PRO A 37 5.97 15.34 6.71
CA PRO A 37 5.55 14.18 5.94
C PRO A 37 5.25 12.97 6.82
N LYS A 38 4.18 12.28 6.46
CA LYS A 38 3.80 11.04 7.13
C LYS A 38 4.00 9.88 6.18
N LYS A 39 4.29 8.73 6.75
CA LYS A 39 4.50 7.51 5.98
C LYS A 39 3.35 6.55 6.23
N LEU A 40 2.93 5.89 5.16
CA LEU A 40 1.90 4.86 5.22
C LEU A 40 2.49 3.58 4.63
N CYS A 41 2.53 2.53 5.45
CA CYS A 41 2.89 1.21 4.99
C CYS A 41 1.60 0.43 4.77
N PHE A 42 1.37 -0.03 3.55
CA PHE A 42 0.15 -0.73 3.21
C PHE A 42 0.45 -2.04 2.50
N ASP A 43 -0.47 -2.98 2.59
CA ASP A 43 -0.34 -4.29 1.99
C ASP A 43 -1.27 -4.42 0.79
N VAL A 44 -0.77 -5.09 -0.25
CA VAL A 44 -1.57 -5.49 -1.40
C VAL A 44 -1.58 -7.00 -1.44
N PHE A 45 -2.76 -7.59 -1.44
CA PHE A 45 -2.93 -9.04 -1.47
C PHE A 45 -3.44 -9.48 -2.82
N GLY A 46 -2.89 -10.59 -3.31
CA GLY A 46 -3.32 -11.22 -4.55
C GLY A 46 -2.35 -10.98 -5.70
N ALA A 47 -1.95 -12.07 -6.37
CA ALA A 47 -1.02 -11.99 -7.49
C ALA A 47 -1.56 -11.10 -8.61
N ASP A 48 -2.87 -11.19 -8.88
CA ASP A 48 -3.50 -10.41 -9.93
C ASP A 48 -3.44 -8.91 -9.65
N ARG A 49 -3.69 -8.53 -8.40
CA ARG A 49 -3.62 -7.12 -8.00
C ARG A 49 -2.20 -6.60 -8.04
N LEU A 50 -1.23 -7.41 -7.61
CA LEU A 50 0.18 -7.02 -7.65
C LEU A 50 0.62 -6.79 -9.09
N ALA A 51 0.21 -7.65 -10.01
CA ALA A 51 0.53 -7.51 -11.43
C ALA A 51 -0.19 -6.29 -12.03
N GLN A 52 -1.44 -6.08 -11.66
CA GLN A 52 -2.25 -4.97 -12.17
C GLN A 52 -1.69 -3.62 -11.75
N PHE A 53 -1.34 -3.48 -10.48
CA PHE A 53 -0.87 -2.21 -9.96
C PHE A 53 0.59 -1.94 -10.33
N TYR A 54 1.43 -2.95 -10.32
CA TYR A 54 2.84 -2.85 -10.68
C TYR A 54 3.51 -1.61 -10.10
N ILE A 55 3.52 -1.54 -8.78
CA ILE A 55 4.00 -0.37 -8.05
C ILE A 55 5.52 -0.35 -8.04
N GLN A 56 6.10 0.81 -8.36
CA GLN A 56 7.54 1.01 -8.37
C GLN A 56 7.91 2.18 -7.46
N SER A 57 9.14 2.13 -6.94
CA SER A 57 9.67 3.22 -6.13
C SER A 57 9.73 4.51 -6.95
N GLY A 58 9.35 5.61 -6.33
CA GLY A 58 9.34 6.92 -6.97
C GLY A 58 8.03 7.32 -7.62
N GLU A 59 7.07 6.41 -7.71
CA GLU A 59 5.78 6.72 -8.29
C GLU A 59 4.92 7.51 -7.30
N GLU A 60 4.06 8.35 -7.86
CA GLU A 60 3.08 9.08 -7.07
C GLU A 60 1.75 8.34 -7.16
N LEU A 61 1.19 7.98 -6.01
CA LEU A 61 -0.01 7.15 -5.96
C LEU A 61 -1.08 7.75 -5.06
N LEU A 62 -2.33 7.54 -5.46
CA LEU A 62 -3.49 7.72 -4.59
C LEU A 62 -3.94 6.32 -4.18
N VAL A 63 -3.79 6.00 -2.90
CA VAL A 63 -4.07 4.68 -2.35
C VAL A 63 -5.40 4.71 -1.61
N SER A 64 -6.32 3.86 -2.03
CA SER A 64 -7.57 3.62 -1.31
C SER A 64 -7.38 2.38 -0.45
N PHE A 65 -7.62 2.50 0.84
CA PHE A 65 -7.31 1.43 1.79
C PHE A 65 -8.31 1.35 2.92
N ASP A 66 -8.31 0.21 3.59
CA ASP A 66 -9.05 -0.01 4.81
C ASP A 66 -8.07 -0.29 5.94
N ILE A 67 -8.45 0.13 7.13
CA ILE A 67 -7.69 -0.12 8.35
C ILE A 67 -8.48 -1.09 9.21
N ASP A 68 -7.81 -2.13 9.68
CA ASP A 68 -8.39 -3.07 10.61
C ASP A 68 -7.39 -3.33 11.72
N ALA A 69 -7.89 -3.40 12.94
CA ALA A 69 -7.05 -3.70 14.09
C ALA A 69 -7.39 -5.07 14.64
N HIS A 70 -6.38 -5.80 15.07
CA HIS A 70 -6.59 -7.11 15.70
C HIS A 70 -5.70 -7.24 16.91
N GLU A 71 -6.16 -8.02 17.87
CA GLU A 71 -5.43 -8.31 19.08
C GLU A 71 -4.76 -9.67 19.00
N TYR A 72 -3.50 -9.71 19.43
CA TYR A 72 -2.76 -10.96 19.51
C TYR A 72 -1.90 -10.92 20.77
N LYS A 73 -2.15 -11.84 21.69
CA LYS A 73 -1.42 -11.97 22.97
C LYS A 73 -1.35 -10.65 23.74
N GLY A 74 -2.45 -9.94 23.82
CA GLY A 74 -2.55 -8.69 24.56
C GLY A 74 -2.00 -7.48 23.82
N ARG A 75 -1.59 -7.64 22.58
CA ARG A 75 -1.10 -6.53 21.76
C ARG A 75 -2.06 -6.25 20.62
N TRP A 76 -2.19 -4.98 20.26
CA TRP A 76 -3.02 -4.55 19.15
C TRP A 76 -2.15 -4.22 17.95
N PHE A 77 -2.53 -4.73 16.80
CA PHE A 77 -1.83 -4.49 15.54
C PHE A 77 -2.80 -3.91 14.53
N ASN A 78 -2.33 -2.92 13.78
CA ASN A 78 -3.09 -2.36 12.68
C ASN A 78 -2.68 -3.03 11.37
N SER A 79 -3.68 -3.39 10.57
CA SER A 79 -3.48 -3.88 9.21
C SER A 79 -4.08 -2.88 8.26
N ILE A 80 -3.29 -2.44 7.29
CA ILE A 80 -3.73 -1.49 6.28
C ILE A 80 -3.66 -2.21 4.94
N ARG A 81 -4.83 -2.40 4.32
CA ARG A 81 -4.93 -3.12 3.05
C ARG A 81 -5.43 -2.19 1.98
N ALA A 82 -4.65 -2.07 0.91
CA ALA A 82 -5.06 -1.29 -0.24
C ALA A 82 -5.99 -2.13 -1.11
N TRP A 83 -7.14 -1.54 -1.49
CA TRP A 83 -8.09 -2.20 -2.37
C TRP A 83 -8.17 -1.50 -3.73
N ASN A 84 -7.62 -0.30 -3.85
CA ASN A 84 -7.50 0.38 -5.13
C ASN A 84 -6.31 1.32 -5.11
N ILE A 85 -5.62 1.41 -6.24
CA ILE A 85 -4.46 2.27 -6.39
C ILE A 85 -4.57 2.98 -7.74
N GLN A 86 -4.46 4.31 -7.70
CA GLN A 86 -4.45 5.14 -8.89
C GLN A 86 -3.12 5.84 -9.01
N ARG A 87 -2.55 5.83 -10.19
CA ARG A 87 -1.35 6.60 -10.44
C ARG A 87 -1.73 8.06 -10.65
N VAL A 88 -0.97 8.94 -10.00
CA VAL A 88 -1.21 10.36 -10.06
C VAL A 88 -0.05 11.01 -10.77
N ASP A 89 -0.34 11.86 -11.75
CA ASP A 89 0.68 12.65 -12.42
C ASP A 89 1.10 13.78 -11.47
N PRO A 90 2.38 13.80 -11.02
CA PRO A 90 2.84 14.85 -10.13
C PRO A 90 2.64 16.26 -10.67
N ASN A 91 2.75 16.42 -11.97
CA ASN A 91 2.55 17.73 -12.62
C ASN A 91 1.09 18.15 -12.57
N ALA A 92 0.16 17.21 -12.76
CA ALA A 92 -1.25 17.49 -12.67
C ALA A 92 -1.67 17.85 -11.24
N VAL A 93 -1.10 17.15 -10.27
CA VAL A 93 -1.38 17.42 -8.85
C VAL A 93 -0.86 18.79 -8.45
N ALA A 94 0.33 19.14 -8.90
CA ALA A 94 0.91 20.44 -8.58
C ALA A 94 0.10 21.60 -9.12
N GLY A 95 -0.68 21.38 -10.17
CA GLY A 95 -1.53 22.39 -10.74
C GLY A 95 -2.92 22.46 -10.14
N ALA A 96 -3.24 21.56 -9.27
CA ALA A 96 -4.58 21.47 -8.68
C ALA A 96 -4.75 22.42 -7.54
#